data_ed805318f8a485b9d3c6d47dd6e2e574
#
_entry.id   ed805318f8a485b9d3c6d47dd6e2e574
#
_cell.length_a   1.000
_cell.length_b   1.000
_cell.length_c   1.000
_cell.angle_alpha   90.00
_cell.angle_beta   90.00
_cell.angle_gamma   90.00
#
_symmetry.space_group_name_H-M   'P 1'
#
loop_
_entity.id
_entity.type
_entity.pdbx_description
1 polymer ?
#
loop_
_entity_poly.entity_id
_entity_poly.type
_entity_poly.pdbx_seq_one_letter_code
_entity_poly.pdbx_strand_id
1 'polypeptide(L)'
;RHAAEAAKIMGKYQEALRQQLNDAGAFIGKQDHYITRQSHDPIRIKGDGSPAAFDAWRDFILPRLDPITFRDAPNPEQMLRNIYNNLKTGVHTTSTSDTLAGFSGPANLAKRVSQERVLIFRDADAWFDYNAQFGRGAVADSIIASLEKGARDVALMRQFGTNPQAMLDGWIDRLRTAARDRSDDATAKQLGSKFPNQVLAVLDGSAAIPGSATLAQAGATVRALQQLAKLGGVVLSSLPDLAVNAAMLRHNGIPLFHAYAREMTALIPKGPETQQVARALGVGIDTLLGDVAARLGTDEALSGRISRATNLFYKLNGLAYWTDAMKRTSGLMLASNLADSAARAFPDLPPRLQATLRRYSIEGAEWDAIRAAPQRTADGTAYLLPEAVADADTARKLAAYYADQVREGMTETTAGVRAMASLGTQAGTPAGELVRLLMQFKTFTITYMTRSLGREFRRDGIDAGGLAHLIAATTALGYLSMTLKDLAKGRNPREPDDAASYGKLVAAAMVQGGGLGIYGDFLFGEANRVGGGFIGTLAGPTAGSIEGVQKLLSAARGEGNAAAEAIRLGVGHTPFVNLFYARFGLDYAVIYRLQEWANPGYLRRMEQRVKRDNNQTFWLRPTEAVR
;
A
#
# COMPACT_ATOMS: atom_id res chain seq x y z
N ARG A 1 -28.59 -21.00 3.48
CA ARG A 1 -28.90 -19.99 4.51
C ARG A 1 -27.83 -18.89 4.57
N HIS A 2 -26.55 -19.23 4.80
CA HIS A 2 -25.46 -18.23 4.88
C HIS A 2 -25.24 -17.42 3.59
N ALA A 3 -25.35 -18.05 2.40
CA ALA A 3 -25.23 -17.36 1.12
C ALA A 3 -26.32 -16.30 0.91
N ALA A 4 -27.56 -16.63 1.27
CA ALA A 4 -28.68 -15.69 1.17
C ALA A 4 -28.54 -14.51 2.16
N GLU A 5 -28.02 -14.75 3.36
CA GLU A 5 -27.74 -13.71 4.33
C GLU A 5 -26.61 -12.80 3.88
N ALA A 6 -25.52 -13.37 3.33
CA ALA A 6 -24.43 -12.62 2.74
C ALA A 6 -24.92 -11.74 1.56
N ALA A 7 -25.74 -12.29 0.66
CA ALA A 7 -26.32 -11.54 -0.44
C ALA A 7 -27.20 -10.36 0.04
N LYS A 8 -27.99 -10.56 1.11
CA LYS A 8 -28.79 -9.50 1.71
C LYS A 8 -27.93 -8.38 2.31
N ILE A 9 -26.86 -8.74 3.02
CA ILE A 9 -25.92 -7.77 3.58
C ILE A 9 -25.22 -7.00 2.46
N MET A 10 -24.72 -7.67 1.43
CA MET A 10 -24.06 -7.05 0.28
C MET A 10 -25.01 -6.07 -0.45
N GLY A 11 -26.27 -6.49 -0.71
CA GLY A 11 -27.27 -5.65 -1.33
C GLY A 11 -27.59 -4.39 -0.51
N LYS A 12 -27.63 -4.51 0.82
CA LYS A 12 -27.81 -3.35 1.72
C LYS A 12 -26.71 -2.31 1.56
N TYR A 13 -25.43 -2.74 1.52
CA TYR A 13 -24.31 -1.82 1.38
C TYR A 13 -24.21 -1.22 -0.01
N GLN A 14 -24.53 -1.99 -1.05
CA GLN A 14 -24.57 -1.48 -2.44
C GLN A 14 -25.66 -0.43 -2.62
N GLU A 15 -26.87 -0.66 -2.05
CA GLU A 15 -27.97 0.31 -2.11
C GLU A 15 -27.63 1.57 -1.29
N ALA A 16 -27.05 1.43 -0.10
CA ALA A 16 -26.58 2.57 0.67
C ALA A 16 -25.53 3.40 -0.09
N LEU A 17 -24.61 2.75 -0.80
CA LEU A 17 -23.62 3.42 -1.64
C LEU A 17 -24.29 4.16 -2.80
N ARG A 18 -25.25 3.53 -3.49
CA ARG A 18 -26.03 4.16 -4.58
C ARG A 18 -26.70 5.45 -4.10
N GLN A 19 -27.36 5.38 -2.94
CA GLN A 19 -28.02 6.55 -2.33
C GLN A 19 -26.99 7.66 -2.03
N GLN A 20 -25.87 7.32 -1.40
CA GLN A 20 -24.81 8.28 -1.09
C GLN A 20 -24.20 8.92 -2.35
N LEU A 21 -24.05 8.17 -3.43
CA LEU A 21 -23.59 8.70 -4.73
C LEU A 21 -24.62 9.69 -5.30
N ASN A 22 -25.92 9.37 -5.23
CA ASN A 22 -26.97 10.27 -5.70
C ASN A 22 -27.06 11.53 -4.83
N ASP A 23 -26.95 11.41 -3.51
CA ASP A 23 -26.91 12.54 -2.59
C ASP A 23 -25.68 13.46 -2.87
N ALA A 24 -24.61 12.90 -3.40
CA ALA A 24 -23.42 13.64 -3.81
C ALA A 24 -23.50 14.20 -5.25
N GLY A 25 -24.59 13.99 -5.96
CA GLY A 25 -24.86 14.56 -7.27
C GLY A 25 -24.79 13.60 -8.46
N ALA A 26 -24.74 12.29 -8.23
CA ALA A 26 -24.90 11.29 -9.27
C ALA A 26 -26.40 11.04 -9.60
N PHE A 27 -26.66 10.34 -10.69
CA PHE A 27 -28.00 9.96 -11.13
C PHE A 27 -28.04 8.47 -11.44
N ILE A 28 -28.02 7.63 -10.40
CA ILE A 28 -28.00 6.18 -10.53
C ILE A 28 -29.38 5.63 -10.20
N GLY A 29 -30.05 5.03 -11.18
CA GLY A 29 -31.33 4.36 -10.99
C GLY A 29 -31.21 3.16 -10.04
N LYS A 30 -32.32 2.83 -9.37
CA LYS A 30 -32.40 1.61 -8.57
C LYS A 30 -32.66 0.42 -9.49
N GLN A 31 -31.88 -0.64 -9.31
CA GLN A 31 -32.09 -1.91 -9.99
C GLN A 31 -32.21 -3.01 -8.94
N ASP A 32 -33.30 -3.77 -8.98
CA ASP A 32 -33.48 -4.91 -8.11
C ASP A 32 -32.46 -6.01 -8.46
N HIS A 33 -32.00 -6.72 -7.44
CA HIS A 33 -30.98 -7.76 -7.57
C HIS A 33 -29.66 -7.32 -8.22
N TYR A 34 -29.29 -6.04 -8.03
CA TYR A 34 -28.06 -5.49 -8.58
C TYR A 34 -26.82 -6.24 -8.08
N ILE A 35 -26.04 -6.75 -9.03
CA ILE A 35 -24.69 -7.25 -8.78
C ILE A 35 -23.69 -6.19 -9.29
N THR A 36 -22.63 -5.96 -8.52
CA THR A 36 -21.60 -4.96 -8.83
C THR A 36 -21.03 -5.08 -10.25
N ARG A 37 -20.40 -4.01 -10.74
CA ARG A 37 -19.73 -4.02 -12.05
C ARG A 37 -18.67 -5.11 -12.09
N GLN A 38 -18.52 -5.74 -13.25
CA GLN A 38 -17.51 -6.76 -13.49
C GLN A 38 -16.12 -6.16 -13.44
N SER A 39 -15.18 -6.91 -12.88
CA SER A 39 -13.76 -6.63 -13.06
C SER A 39 -13.24 -7.45 -14.25
N HIS A 40 -13.06 -6.82 -15.39
CA HIS A 40 -12.50 -7.46 -16.58
C HIS A 40 -10.98 -7.65 -16.44
N ASP A 41 -10.47 -8.81 -16.85
CA ASP A 41 -9.02 -9.05 -16.97
C ASP A 41 -8.58 -8.84 -18.44
N PRO A 42 -7.88 -7.76 -18.77
CA PRO A 42 -7.45 -7.46 -20.13
C PRO A 42 -6.57 -8.55 -20.76
N ILE A 43 -5.82 -9.29 -19.95
CA ILE A 43 -4.94 -10.35 -20.46
C ILE A 43 -5.74 -11.58 -20.84
N ARG A 44 -6.72 -11.97 -20.00
CA ARG A 44 -7.61 -13.09 -20.31
C ARG A 44 -8.48 -12.80 -21.54
N ILE A 45 -8.96 -11.55 -21.65
CA ILE A 45 -9.76 -11.11 -22.80
C ILE A 45 -8.91 -11.07 -24.07
N LYS A 46 -7.68 -10.56 -23.99
CA LYS A 46 -6.75 -10.50 -25.13
C LYS A 46 -6.40 -11.90 -25.65
N GLY A 47 -6.34 -12.90 -24.76
CA GLY A 47 -5.89 -14.26 -25.11
C GLY A 47 -4.50 -14.24 -25.73
N ASP A 48 -4.30 -14.93 -26.85
CA ASP A 48 -3.08 -14.95 -27.63
C ASP A 48 -2.88 -13.69 -28.50
N GLY A 49 -3.87 -12.81 -28.52
CA GLY A 49 -3.86 -11.57 -29.30
C GLY A 49 -4.20 -11.73 -30.77
N SER A 50 -4.54 -12.95 -31.22
CA SER A 50 -4.97 -13.23 -32.60
C SER A 50 -6.39 -12.69 -32.88
N PRO A 51 -6.78 -12.53 -34.16
CA PRO A 51 -8.15 -12.23 -34.52
C PRO A 51 -9.16 -13.24 -33.98
N ALA A 52 -8.79 -14.52 -33.87
CA ALA A 52 -9.60 -15.58 -33.30
C ALA A 52 -9.92 -15.38 -31.82
N ALA A 53 -9.08 -14.66 -31.07
CA ALA A 53 -9.35 -14.33 -29.67
C ALA A 53 -10.60 -13.45 -29.50
N PHE A 54 -10.88 -12.53 -30.44
CA PHE A 54 -12.13 -11.78 -30.46
C PHE A 54 -13.32 -12.68 -30.71
N ASP A 55 -13.22 -13.57 -31.70
CA ASP A 55 -14.33 -14.48 -32.04
C ASP A 55 -14.63 -15.41 -30.85
N ALA A 56 -13.60 -15.98 -30.21
CA ALA A 56 -13.76 -16.79 -29.02
C ALA A 56 -14.43 -16.03 -27.86
N TRP A 57 -14.04 -14.77 -27.62
CA TRP A 57 -14.66 -13.92 -26.61
C TRP A 57 -16.11 -13.60 -26.98
N ARG A 58 -16.37 -13.21 -28.22
CA ARG A 58 -17.71 -12.91 -28.72
C ARG A 58 -18.63 -14.10 -28.59
N ASP A 59 -18.22 -15.27 -29.09
CA ASP A 59 -19.02 -16.48 -29.08
C ASP A 59 -19.32 -16.99 -27.67
N PHE A 60 -18.42 -16.71 -26.73
CA PHE A 60 -18.64 -17.01 -25.33
C PHE A 60 -19.66 -16.05 -24.70
N ILE A 61 -19.54 -14.74 -24.94
CA ILE A 61 -20.36 -13.74 -24.24
C ILE A 61 -21.75 -13.59 -24.87
N LEU A 62 -21.86 -13.68 -26.19
CA LEU A 62 -23.11 -13.40 -26.93
C LEU A 62 -24.33 -14.17 -26.40
N PRO A 63 -24.27 -15.51 -26.16
CA PRO A 63 -25.43 -16.25 -25.65
C PRO A 63 -25.72 -15.96 -24.18
N ARG A 64 -24.86 -15.21 -23.48
CA ARG A 64 -24.96 -14.86 -22.07
C ARG A 64 -25.49 -13.43 -21.86
N LEU A 65 -25.59 -12.63 -22.92
CA LEU A 65 -26.09 -11.27 -22.83
C LEU A 65 -27.64 -11.25 -22.95
N ASP A 66 -28.23 -10.30 -22.22
CA ASP A 66 -29.64 -9.94 -22.42
C ASP A 66 -29.78 -9.17 -23.72
N PRO A 67 -30.83 -9.43 -24.54
CA PRO A 67 -31.11 -8.70 -25.77
C PRO A 67 -31.18 -7.18 -25.60
N ILE A 68 -31.53 -6.70 -24.42
CA ILE A 68 -31.55 -5.26 -24.08
C ILE A 68 -30.19 -4.60 -24.31
N THR A 69 -29.09 -5.37 -24.22
CA THR A 69 -27.70 -4.91 -24.49
C THR A 69 -27.60 -4.29 -25.90
N PHE A 70 -28.37 -4.77 -26.82
CA PHE A 70 -28.31 -4.38 -28.24
C PHE A 70 -29.44 -3.46 -28.68
N ARG A 71 -30.32 -3.01 -27.75
CA ARG A 71 -31.51 -2.20 -28.07
C ARG A 71 -31.17 -0.99 -28.93
N ASP A 72 -30.13 -0.27 -28.59
CA ASP A 72 -29.72 0.99 -29.22
C ASP A 72 -28.46 0.82 -30.10
N ALA A 73 -28.10 -0.43 -30.43
CA ALA A 73 -26.94 -0.74 -31.24
C ALA A 73 -27.30 -0.99 -32.71
N PRO A 74 -27.01 -0.06 -33.63
CA PRO A 74 -27.29 -0.25 -35.06
C PRO A 74 -26.54 -1.46 -35.65
N ASN A 75 -25.36 -1.75 -35.09
CA ASN A 75 -24.51 -2.90 -35.46
C ASN A 75 -23.96 -3.58 -34.20
N PRO A 76 -24.60 -4.65 -33.70
CA PRO A 76 -24.17 -5.39 -32.53
C PRO A 76 -22.74 -5.95 -32.61
N GLU A 77 -22.32 -6.44 -33.77
CA GLU A 77 -20.97 -6.98 -34.00
C GLU A 77 -19.92 -5.88 -33.83
N GLN A 78 -20.12 -4.72 -34.44
CA GLN A 78 -19.20 -3.59 -34.30
C GLN A 78 -19.16 -3.05 -32.87
N MET A 79 -20.31 -3.02 -32.18
CA MET A 79 -20.39 -2.66 -30.77
C MET A 79 -19.56 -3.60 -29.91
N LEU A 80 -19.71 -4.92 -30.05
CA LEU A 80 -18.93 -5.91 -29.31
C LEU A 80 -17.43 -5.80 -29.61
N ARG A 81 -17.07 -5.55 -30.87
CA ARG A 81 -15.68 -5.34 -31.28
C ARG A 81 -15.05 -4.10 -30.61
N ASN A 82 -15.79 -3.01 -30.52
CA ASN A 82 -15.36 -1.80 -29.82
C ASN A 82 -15.19 -2.06 -28.31
N ILE A 83 -16.16 -2.75 -27.68
CA ILE A 83 -16.08 -3.14 -26.27
C ILE A 83 -14.87 -4.04 -26.04
N TYR A 84 -14.67 -5.08 -26.84
CA TYR A 84 -13.53 -5.97 -26.75
C TYR A 84 -12.20 -5.21 -26.85
N ASN A 85 -12.07 -4.28 -27.79
CA ASN A 85 -10.87 -3.47 -27.96
C ASN A 85 -10.58 -2.60 -26.73
N ASN A 86 -11.61 -2.03 -26.11
CA ASN A 86 -11.48 -1.27 -24.87
C ASN A 86 -11.09 -2.16 -23.69
N LEU A 87 -11.72 -3.32 -23.55
CA LEU A 87 -11.47 -4.25 -22.46
C LEU A 87 -10.07 -4.88 -22.54
N LYS A 88 -9.60 -5.27 -23.75
CA LYS A 88 -8.28 -5.90 -23.93
C LYS A 88 -7.12 -4.93 -23.70
N THR A 89 -7.35 -3.64 -23.90
CA THR A 89 -6.33 -2.62 -23.64
C THR A 89 -6.33 -2.12 -22.20
N GLY A 90 -7.41 -2.35 -21.46
CA GLY A 90 -7.64 -1.78 -20.15
C GLY A 90 -7.84 -0.26 -20.17
N VAL A 91 -7.87 0.33 -21.35
CA VAL A 91 -8.09 1.76 -21.57
C VAL A 91 -9.56 1.95 -21.93
N HIS A 92 -10.27 2.65 -21.08
CA HIS A 92 -11.60 3.14 -21.45
C HIS A 92 -11.40 4.33 -22.40
N THR A 93 -11.45 4.07 -23.69
CA THR A 93 -11.59 5.16 -24.65
C THR A 93 -12.91 5.86 -24.37
N THR A 94 -12.83 7.17 -24.12
CA THR A 94 -14.00 8.05 -24.14
C THR A 94 -14.76 7.78 -25.45
N SER A 95 -16.04 7.41 -25.32
CA SER A 95 -16.83 7.07 -26.49
C SER A 95 -16.91 8.30 -27.41
N THR A 96 -16.85 8.06 -28.71
CA THR A 96 -17.09 9.09 -29.76
C THR A 96 -18.43 9.83 -29.58
N SER A 97 -19.39 9.25 -28.86
CA SER A 97 -20.65 9.90 -28.48
C SER A 97 -20.48 11.11 -27.55
N ASP A 98 -19.45 11.16 -26.74
CA ASP A 98 -19.19 12.31 -25.87
C ASP A 98 -18.68 13.54 -26.64
N THR A 99 -18.06 13.32 -27.81
CA THR A 99 -17.64 14.39 -28.74
C THR A 99 -18.83 15.01 -29.50
N LEU A 100 -19.85 14.23 -29.78
CA LEU A 100 -21.09 14.70 -30.46
C LEU A 100 -21.99 15.52 -29.52
N ALA A 101 -21.89 15.35 -28.21
CA ALA A 101 -22.71 16.10 -27.24
C ALA A 101 -22.14 17.46 -26.86
N GLY A 102 -21.01 17.91 -27.45
CA GLY A 102 -20.41 19.22 -27.18
C GLY A 102 -19.78 19.34 -25.79
N PHE A 103 -19.68 18.28 -25.03
CA PHE A 103 -19.05 18.22 -23.71
C PHE A 103 -17.72 17.46 -23.80
N SER A 104 -16.76 18.06 -24.48
CA SER A 104 -15.36 17.62 -24.45
C SER A 104 -14.66 18.23 -23.24
N GLY A 105 -14.77 17.60 -22.09
CA GLY A 105 -14.01 17.98 -20.90
C GLY A 105 -13.61 16.76 -20.09
N PRO A 106 -12.54 16.83 -19.29
CA PRO A 106 -12.19 15.78 -18.35
C PRO A 106 -13.39 15.51 -17.45
N ALA A 107 -13.76 14.27 -17.40
CA ALA A 107 -15.01 13.74 -16.98
C ALA A 107 -15.56 14.37 -15.68
N ASN A 108 -16.74 14.98 -15.78
CA ASN A 108 -17.63 15.14 -14.65
C ASN A 108 -17.76 13.78 -13.94
N LEU A 109 -17.32 13.69 -12.70
CA LEU A 109 -17.29 12.43 -11.96
C LEU A 109 -18.70 11.86 -11.78
N ALA A 110 -19.69 12.72 -11.52
CA ALA A 110 -21.09 12.32 -11.40
C ALA A 110 -21.60 11.65 -12.69
N LYS A 111 -21.28 12.20 -13.87
CA LYS A 111 -21.63 11.58 -15.15
C LYS A 111 -20.94 10.21 -15.31
N ARG A 112 -19.66 10.12 -14.97
CA ARG A 112 -18.88 8.87 -15.07
C ARG A 112 -19.45 7.74 -14.19
N VAL A 113 -19.87 8.05 -12.97
CA VAL A 113 -20.44 7.04 -12.05
C VAL A 113 -21.90 6.70 -12.39
N SER A 114 -22.61 7.59 -13.11
CA SER A 114 -24.00 7.41 -13.55
C SER A 114 -24.11 6.69 -14.90
N GLN A 115 -22.99 6.40 -15.59
CA GLN A 115 -23.03 5.71 -16.89
C GLN A 115 -23.65 4.33 -16.75
N GLU A 116 -24.58 4.03 -17.66
CA GLU A 116 -25.23 2.73 -17.76
C GLU A 116 -24.25 1.61 -18.11
N ARG A 117 -24.62 0.39 -17.74
CA ARG A 117 -23.86 -0.80 -18.15
C ARG A 117 -24.09 -1.05 -19.64
N VAL A 118 -23.00 -1.24 -20.35
CA VAL A 118 -23.06 -1.60 -21.76
C VAL A 118 -23.35 -3.10 -21.95
N LEU A 119 -22.74 -3.96 -21.10
CA LEU A 119 -22.94 -5.41 -21.12
C LEU A 119 -23.92 -5.80 -20.02
N ILE A 120 -25.14 -6.18 -20.39
CA ILE A 120 -26.16 -6.65 -19.48
C ILE A 120 -26.29 -8.17 -19.67
N PHE A 121 -26.05 -8.93 -18.60
CA PHE A 121 -26.17 -10.39 -18.64
C PHE A 121 -27.60 -10.81 -18.39
N ARG A 122 -28.05 -11.88 -19.07
CA ARG A 122 -29.41 -12.40 -18.97
C ARG A 122 -29.79 -12.88 -17.57
N ASP A 123 -28.82 -13.41 -16.83
CA ASP A 123 -28.98 -13.95 -15.46
C ASP A 123 -27.66 -13.94 -14.70
N ALA A 124 -27.71 -14.31 -13.42
CA ALA A 124 -26.55 -14.36 -12.55
C ALA A 124 -25.54 -15.45 -12.95
N ASP A 125 -26.00 -16.60 -13.41
CA ASP A 125 -25.14 -17.71 -13.82
C ASP A 125 -24.32 -17.33 -15.05
N ALA A 126 -24.93 -16.68 -16.03
CA ALA A 126 -24.25 -16.13 -17.20
C ALA A 126 -23.15 -15.12 -16.81
N TRP A 127 -23.43 -14.28 -15.81
CA TRP A 127 -22.43 -13.36 -15.26
C TRP A 127 -21.31 -14.09 -14.53
N PHE A 128 -21.62 -15.11 -13.71
CA PHE A 128 -20.62 -15.91 -13.00
C PHE A 128 -19.70 -16.64 -13.97
N ASP A 129 -20.24 -17.27 -15.01
CA ASP A 129 -19.46 -17.93 -16.06
C ASP A 129 -18.50 -16.95 -16.72
N TYR A 130 -19.00 -15.77 -17.09
CA TYR A 130 -18.17 -14.74 -17.70
C TYR A 130 -17.05 -14.29 -16.75
N ASN A 131 -17.39 -14.01 -15.49
CA ASN A 131 -16.40 -13.57 -14.50
C ASN A 131 -15.33 -14.65 -14.21
N ALA A 132 -15.71 -15.93 -14.21
CA ALA A 132 -14.77 -17.03 -14.06
C ALA A 132 -13.76 -17.09 -15.22
N GLN A 133 -14.22 -16.87 -16.46
CA GLN A 133 -13.41 -16.95 -17.67
C GLN A 133 -12.57 -15.66 -17.90
N PHE A 134 -13.19 -14.50 -17.78
CA PHE A 134 -12.62 -13.21 -18.19
C PHE A 134 -12.50 -12.17 -17.05
N GLY A 135 -12.92 -12.51 -15.83
CA GLY A 135 -12.81 -11.63 -14.67
C GLY A 135 -11.48 -11.70 -13.96
N ARG A 136 -11.21 -10.71 -13.09
CA ARG A 136 -9.94 -10.58 -12.33
C ARG A 136 -9.89 -11.36 -11.02
N GLY A 137 -11.03 -11.66 -10.40
CA GLY A 137 -11.05 -12.23 -9.07
C GLY A 137 -12.38 -12.85 -8.67
N ALA A 138 -12.50 -13.17 -7.37
CA ALA A 138 -13.73 -13.64 -6.78
C ALA A 138 -14.80 -12.53 -6.76
N VAL A 139 -16.07 -12.94 -6.69
CA VAL A 139 -17.21 -12.01 -6.60
C VAL A 139 -17.08 -11.07 -5.38
N ALA A 140 -16.64 -11.62 -4.24
CA ALA A 140 -16.42 -10.83 -3.03
C ALA A 140 -15.40 -9.70 -3.26
N ASP A 141 -14.27 -9.99 -3.93
CA ASP A 141 -13.24 -9.00 -4.25
C ASP A 141 -13.80 -7.90 -5.15
N SER A 142 -14.62 -8.26 -6.14
CA SER A 142 -15.28 -7.29 -7.04
C SER A 142 -16.28 -6.38 -6.30
N ILE A 143 -17.04 -6.93 -5.34
CA ILE A 143 -17.98 -6.16 -4.52
C ILE A 143 -17.24 -5.18 -3.63
N ILE A 144 -16.20 -5.63 -2.93
CA ILE A 144 -15.39 -4.81 -2.03
C ILE A 144 -14.73 -3.67 -2.82
N ALA A 145 -14.06 -3.98 -3.93
CA ALA A 145 -13.43 -2.98 -4.79
C ALA A 145 -14.44 -1.95 -5.33
N SER A 146 -15.68 -2.37 -5.62
CA SER A 146 -16.76 -1.47 -6.04
C SER A 146 -17.21 -0.54 -4.90
N LEU A 147 -17.33 -1.07 -3.67
CA LEU A 147 -17.68 -0.27 -2.50
C LEU A 147 -16.58 0.74 -2.16
N GLU A 148 -15.32 0.34 -2.20
CA GLU A 148 -14.18 1.24 -1.97
C GLU A 148 -14.11 2.36 -3.01
N LYS A 149 -14.23 1.99 -4.29
CA LYS A 149 -14.25 2.97 -5.37
C LYS A 149 -15.42 3.93 -5.22
N GLY A 150 -16.62 3.42 -4.96
CA GLY A 150 -17.80 4.24 -4.78
C GLY A 150 -17.71 5.17 -3.56
N ALA A 151 -17.18 4.69 -2.43
CA ALA A 151 -16.95 5.52 -1.24
C ALA A 151 -15.96 6.66 -1.53
N ARG A 152 -14.90 6.39 -2.30
CA ARG A 152 -13.95 7.40 -2.78
C ARG A 152 -14.61 8.42 -3.69
N ASP A 153 -15.42 7.97 -4.65
CA ASP A 153 -16.16 8.83 -5.57
C ASP A 153 -17.17 9.73 -4.79
N VAL A 154 -17.86 9.20 -3.78
CA VAL A 154 -18.71 9.98 -2.85
C VAL A 154 -17.89 11.06 -2.13
N ALA A 155 -16.74 10.70 -1.57
CA ALA A 155 -15.89 11.64 -0.85
C ALA A 155 -15.38 12.77 -1.76
N LEU A 156 -14.95 12.44 -2.97
CA LEU A 156 -14.52 13.41 -3.98
C LEU A 156 -15.66 14.35 -4.38
N MET A 157 -16.85 13.81 -4.66
CA MET A 157 -18.00 14.64 -5.04
C MET A 157 -18.52 15.53 -3.90
N ARG A 158 -18.49 15.06 -2.65
CA ARG A 158 -18.85 15.88 -1.49
C ARG A 158 -17.86 17.03 -1.26
N GLN A 159 -16.56 16.77 -1.45
CA GLN A 159 -15.52 17.76 -1.22
C GLN A 159 -15.35 18.75 -2.38
N PHE A 160 -15.39 18.25 -3.61
CA PHE A 160 -15.06 19.01 -4.81
C PHE A 160 -16.25 19.19 -5.76
N GLY A 161 -17.45 18.74 -5.39
CA GLY A 161 -18.62 18.76 -6.27
C GLY A 161 -18.55 17.71 -7.39
N THR A 162 -19.48 17.78 -8.32
CA THR A 162 -19.66 16.79 -9.39
C THR A 162 -18.51 16.75 -10.40
N ASN A 163 -17.68 17.81 -10.45
CA ASN A 163 -16.50 17.91 -11.30
C ASN A 163 -15.26 18.28 -10.45
N PRO A 164 -14.61 17.28 -9.77
CA PRO A 164 -13.47 17.53 -8.92
C PRO A 164 -12.30 18.25 -9.58
N GLN A 165 -12.02 17.94 -10.85
CA GLN A 165 -10.92 18.58 -11.59
C GLN A 165 -11.17 20.09 -11.79
N ALA A 166 -12.34 20.47 -12.27
CA ALA A 166 -12.66 21.87 -12.49
C ALA A 166 -12.68 22.68 -11.17
N MET A 167 -13.15 22.07 -10.08
CA MET A 167 -13.15 22.70 -8.77
C MET A 167 -11.72 22.91 -8.24
N LEU A 168 -10.87 21.88 -8.36
CA LEU A 168 -9.45 21.98 -7.97
C LEU A 168 -8.73 23.06 -8.77
N ASP A 169 -8.91 23.10 -10.08
CA ASP A 169 -8.28 24.10 -10.95
C ASP A 169 -8.73 25.51 -10.55
N GLY A 170 -10.03 25.70 -10.29
CA GLY A 170 -10.56 26.97 -9.81
C GLY A 170 -10.05 27.38 -8.42
N TRP A 171 -9.80 26.43 -7.52
CA TRP A 171 -9.17 26.72 -6.23
C TRP A 171 -7.70 27.10 -6.39
N ILE A 172 -6.96 26.37 -7.21
CA ILE A 172 -5.55 26.64 -7.51
C ILE A 172 -5.41 28.06 -8.07
N ASP A 173 -6.24 28.44 -9.03
CA ASP A 173 -6.18 29.77 -9.67
C ASP A 173 -6.49 30.88 -8.67
N ARG A 174 -7.50 30.72 -7.82
CA ARG A 174 -7.80 31.69 -6.75
C ARG A 174 -6.66 31.82 -5.74
N LEU A 175 -6.09 30.70 -5.29
CA LEU A 175 -4.98 30.71 -4.34
C LEU A 175 -3.71 31.29 -4.95
N ARG A 176 -3.43 31.05 -6.23
CA ARG A 176 -2.31 31.63 -6.96
C ARG A 176 -2.45 33.14 -7.10
N THR A 177 -3.64 33.63 -7.43
CA THR A 177 -3.93 35.05 -7.48
C THR A 177 -3.72 35.70 -6.11
N ALA A 178 -4.30 35.13 -5.06
CA ALA A 178 -4.12 35.61 -3.70
C ALA A 178 -2.66 35.58 -3.19
N ALA A 179 -1.86 34.62 -3.64
CA ALA A 179 -0.42 34.56 -3.34
C ALA A 179 0.36 35.66 -4.07
N ARG A 180 0.05 35.92 -5.35
CA ARG A 180 0.66 37.02 -6.13
C ARG A 180 0.32 38.40 -5.55
N ASP A 181 -0.94 38.58 -5.15
CA ASP A 181 -1.38 39.85 -4.52
C ASP A 181 -0.61 40.14 -3.22
N ARG A 182 -0.13 39.11 -2.55
CA ARG A 182 0.72 39.19 -1.36
C ARG A 182 2.22 39.16 -1.67
N SER A 183 2.61 39.20 -2.94
CA SER A 183 4.00 39.08 -3.39
C SER A 183 4.69 37.79 -2.92
N ASP A 184 3.92 36.70 -2.72
CA ASP A 184 4.43 35.37 -2.37
C ASP A 184 4.60 34.53 -3.67
N ASP A 185 5.65 34.87 -4.42
CA ASP A 185 5.95 34.20 -5.69
C ASP A 185 6.32 32.72 -5.52
N ALA A 186 6.89 32.35 -4.37
CA ALA A 186 7.24 30.96 -4.08
C ALA A 186 5.99 30.07 -4.00
N THR A 187 4.99 30.49 -3.22
CA THR A 187 3.70 29.81 -3.12
C THR A 187 2.95 29.82 -4.45
N ALA A 188 2.93 30.95 -5.17
CA ALA A 188 2.27 31.04 -6.48
C ALA A 188 2.89 30.08 -7.50
N LYS A 189 4.23 29.91 -7.50
CA LYS A 189 4.94 28.95 -8.35
C LYS A 189 4.65 27.49 -7.95
N GLN A 190 4.64 27.20 -6.65
CA GLN A 190 4.35 25.86 -6.13
C GLN A 190 2.92 25.42 -6.48
N LEU A 191 1.93 26.29 -6.31
CA LEU A 191 0.53 26.05 -6.69
C LEU A 191 0.37 25.85 -8.20
N GLY A 192 1.19 26.49 -9.03
CA GLY A 192 1.22 26.33 -10.48
C GLY A 192 1.90 25.05 -10.97
N SER A 193 2.43 24.23 -10.06
CA SER A 193 3.03 22.94 -10.41
C SER A 193 1.97 21.91 -10.81
N LYS A 194 2.38 20.85 -11.51
CA LYS A 194 1.49 19.74 -11.88
C LYS A 194 1.13 18.85 -10.68
N PHE A 195 1.76 19.04 -9.52
CA PHE A 195 1.65 18.15 -8.38
C PHE A 195 0.22 18.02 -7.82
N PRO A 196 -0.57 19.10 -7.61
CA PRO A 196 -1.96 18.97 -7.15
C PRO A 196 -2.82 18.09 -8.06
N ASN A 197 -2.68 18.26 -9.37
CA ASN A 197 -3.40 17.46 -10.36
C ASN A 197 -2.94 15.98 -10.38
N GLN A 198 -1.66 15.72 -10.13
CA GLN A 198 -1.15 14.35 -9.97
C GLN A 198 -1.72 13.69 -8.70
N VAL A 199 -1.86 14.44 -7.61
CA VAL A 199 -2.50 13.93 -6.38
C VAL A 199 -3.98 13.63 -6.63
N LEU A 200 -4.71 14.51 -7.33
CA LEU A 200 -6.10 14.25 -7.69
C LEU A 200 -6.22 13.02 -8.59
N ALA A 201 -5.32 12.83 -9.56
CA ALA A 201 -5.29 11.65 -10.42
C ALA A 201 -5.06 10.35 -9.66
N VAL A 202 -4.30 10.37 -8.56
CA VAL A 202 -4.17 9.22 -7.65
C VAL A 202 -5.46 9.00 -6.86
N LEU A 203 -6.09 10.07 -6.39
CA LEU A 203 -7.32 10.00 -5.60
C LEU A 203 -8.53 9.52 -6.43
N ASP A 204 -8.67 9.98 -7.66
CA ASP A 204 -9.78 9.59 -8.53
C ASP A 204 -9.53 8.26 -9.29
N GLY A 205 -8.33 7.72 -9.17
CA GLY A 205 -7.89 6.46 -9.77
C GLY A 205 -7.46 6.58 -11.24
N SER A 206 -7.48 7.77 -11.84
CA SER A 206 -7.06 7.97 -13.25
C SER A 206 -5.55 7.71 -13.45
N ALA A 207 -4.71 7.95 -12.43
CA ALA A 207 -3.29 7.61 -12.46
C ALA A 207 -3.01 6.10 -12.59
N ALA A 208 -3.97 5.25 -12.22
CA ALA A 208 -3.85 3.79 -12.32
C ALA A 208 -4.28 3.23 -13.70
N ILE A 209 -4.84 4.07 -14.58
CA ILE A 209 -5.20 3.66 -15.94
C ILE A 209 -3.93 3.49 -16.77
N PRO A 210 -3.59 2.26 -17.22
CA PRO A 210 -2.34 2.05 -17.93
C PRO A 210 -2.41 2.49 -19.40
N GLY A 211 -1.31 3.02 -19.92
CA GLY A 211 -1.17 3.26 -21.37
C GLY A 211 -1.14 1.95 -22.16
N SER A 212 -0.49 0.91 -21.59
CA SER A 212 -0.54 -0.47 -22.08
C SER A 212 -0.75 -1.42 -20.91
N ALA A 213 -1.86 -2.16 -20.89
CA ALA A 213 -2.16 -3.14 -19.85
C ALA A 213 -1.12 -4.27 -19.80
N THR A 214 -0.62 -4.70 -20.96
CA THR A 214 0.39 -5.77 -21.06
C THR A 214 1.71 -5.33 -20.43
N LEU A 215 2.18 -4.11 -20.74
CA LEU A 215 3.43 -3.59 -20.19
C LEU A 215 3.31 -3.30 -18.68
N ALA A 216 2.19 -2.75 -18.23
CA ALA A 216 1.90 -2.56 -16.82
C ALA A 216 1.91 -3.88 -16.06
N GLN A 217 1.27 -4.93 -16.60
CA GLN A 217 1.25 -6.25 -15.98
C GLN A 217 2.64 -6.90 -15.95
N ALA A 218 3.43 -6.75 -17.00
CA ALA A 218 4.82 -7.24 -17.01
C ALA A 218 5.66 -6.53 -15.94
N GLY A 219 5.58 -5.19 -15.86
CA GLY A 219 6.27 -4.41 -14.84
C GLY A 219 5.82 -4.77 -13.42
N ALA A 220 4.52 -4.89 -13.17
CA ALA A 220 3.96 -5.33 -11.90
C ALA A 220 4.44 -6.73 -11.50
N THR A 221 4.50 -7.65 -12.47
CA THR A 221 5.03 -9.01 -12.26
C THR A 221 6.50 -8.98 -11.81
N VAL A 222 7.34 -8.21 -12.49
CA VAL A 222 8.76 -8.06 -12.13
C VAL A 222 8.90 -7.49 -10.72
N ARG A 223 8.14 -6.44 -10.39
CA ARG A 223 8.14 -5.85 -9.04
C ARG A 223 7.68 -6.83 -7.98
N ALA A 224 6.63 -7.62 -8.24
CA ALA A 224 6.14 -8.65 -7.33
C ALA A 224 7.20 -9.74 -7.10
N LEU A 225 7.85 -10.23 -8.14
CA LEU A 225 8.94 -11.22 -8.01
C LEU A 225 10.10 -10.68 -7.17
N GLN A 226 10.46 -9.40 -7.35
CA GLN A 226 11.47 -8.75 -6.51
C GLN A 226 11.03 -8.67 -5.04
N GLN A 227 9.77 -8.37 -4.76
CA GLN A 227 9.23 -8.38 -3.39
C GLN A 227 9.35 -9.78 -2.77
N LEU A 228 8.88 -10.80 -3.46
CA LEU A 228 8.95 -12.19 -3.01
C LEU A 228 10.39 -12.66 -2.76
N ALA A 229 11.35 -12.15 -3.54
CA ALA A 229 12.75 -12.53 -3.44
C ALA A 229 13.52 -11.71 -2.38
N LYS A 230 13.11 -10.47 -2.06
CA LYS A 230 13.91 -9.54 -1.24
C LYS A 230 13.31 -9.28 0.15
N LEU A 231 12.00 -9.40 0.33
CA LEU A 231 11.31 -9.01 1.56
C LEU A 231 11.11 -10.16 2.57
N GLY A 232 11.87 -11.24 2.49
CA GLY A 232 11.72 -12.39 3.40
C GLY A 232 11.92 -12.08 4.89
N GLY A 233 12.75 -11.07 5.21
CA GLY A 233 13.02 -10.61 6.56
C GLY A 233 12.35 -9.27 6.92
N VAL A 234 11.36 -8.82 6.16
CA VAL A 234 10.75 -7.49 6.31
C VAL A 234 10.07 -7.28 7.66
N VAL A 235 9.53 -8.32 8.29
CA VAL A 235 8.94 -8.23 9.64
C VAL A 235 9.97 -7.77 10.68
N LEU A 236 11.23 -8.18 10.55
CA LEU A 236 12.30 -7.70 11.42
C LEU A 236 12.65 -6.24 11.15
N SER A 237 12.50 -5.78 9.89
CA SER A 237 12.65 -4.37 9.51
C SER A 237 11.50 -3.49 9.97
N SER A 238 10.38 -4.06 10.40
CA SER A 238 9.20 -3.33 10.86
C SER A 238 9.25 -2.97 12.35
N LEU A 239 10.27 -3.41 13.10
CA LEU A 239 10.43 -3.03 14.51
C LEU A 239 10.44 -1.51 14.76
N PRO A 240 11.09 -0.67 13.94
CA PRO A 240 11.02 0.77 14.08
C PRO A 240 9.61 1.38 13.98
N ASP A 241 8.64 0.67 13.40
CA ASP A 241 7.24 1.12 13.36
C ASP A 241 6.68 1.34 14.77
N LEU A 242 7.16 0.62 15.79
CA LEU A 242 6.79 0.84 17.19
C LEU A 242 7.05 2.29 17.61
N ALA A 243 8.23 2.85 17.26
CA ALA A 243 8.55 4.24 17.58
C ALA A 243 7.67 5.25 16.84
N VAL A 244 7.36 4.97 15.58
CA VAL A 244 6.49 5.82 14.76
C VAL A 244 5.07 5.79 15.30
N ASN A 245 4.57 4.62 15.64
CA ASN A 245 3.23 4.44 16.20
C ASN A 245 3.13 5.08 17.59
N ALA A 246 4.11 4.89 18.46
CA ALA A 246 4.17 5.56 19.78
C ALA A 246 4.20 7.09 19.64
N ALA A 247 4.92 7.63 18.65
CA ALA A 247 4.90 9.07 18.34
C ALA A 247 3.52 9.53 17.87
N MET A 248 2.82 8.75 17.04
CA MET A 248 1.44 9.04 16.64
C MET A 248 0.50 9.04 17.87
N LEU A 249 0.59 8.05 18.72
CA LEU A 249 -0.22 7.95 19.95
C LEU A 249 0.04 9.13 20.90
N ARG A 250 1.29 9.56 21.02
CA ARG A 250 1.66 10.75 21.79
C ARG A 250 0.99 12.03 21.29
N HIS A 251 0.85 12.20 19.97
CA HIS A 251 0.10 13.32 19.39
C HIS A 251 -1.41 13.25 19.65
N ASN A 252 -1.91 12.09 20.00
CA ASN A 252 -3.29 11.86 20.45
C ASN A 252 -3.45 11.92 21.98
N GLY A 253 -2.46 12.44 22.70
CA GLY A 253 -2.51 12.64 24.15
C GLY A 253 -2.17 11.38 24.96
N ILE A 254 -1.76 10.28 24.35
CA ILE A 254 -1.38 9.04 25.03
C ILE A 254 0.09 9.09 25.43
N PRO A 255 0.44 8.89 26.72
CA PRO A 255 1.82 8.89 27.17
C PRO A 255 2.66 7.78 26.51
N LEU A 256 3.92 8.09 26.14
CA LEU A 256 4.83 7.15 25.47
C LEU A 256 4.97 5.82 26.20
N PHE A 257 5.09 5.86 27.53
CA PHE A 257 5.19 4.63 28.32
C PHE A 257 4.00 3.70 28.12
N HIS A 258 2.78 4.25 28.13
CA HIS A 258 1.55 3.48 27.89
C HIS A 258 1.48 2.98 26.44
N ALA A 259 1.93 3.79 25.47
CA ALA A 259 2.02 3.38 24.08
C ALA A 259 2.89 2.14 23.93
N TYR A 260 4.15 2.19 24.37
CA TYR A 260 5.07 1.06 24.27
C TYR A 260 4.62 -0.17 25.07
N ALA A 261 4.08 0.02 26.28
CA ALA A 261 3.60 -1.10 27.10
C ALA A 261 2.47 -1.88 26.39
N ARG A 262 1.55 -1.18 25.73
CA ARG A 262 0.45 -1.80 24.96
C ARG A 262 0.95 -2.42 23.64
N GLU A 263 1.86 -1.76 22.95
CA GLU A 263 2.46 -2.28 21.73
C GLU A 263 3.23 -3.57 21.95
N MET A 264 3.96 -3.71 23.03
CA MET A 264 4.66 -4.94 23.40
C MET A 264 3.69 -6.13 23.55
N THR A 265 2.43 -5.88 23.88
CA THR A 265 1.38 -6.90 23.99
C THR A 265 0.50 -6.99 22.72
N ALA A 266 0.80 -6.24 21.67
CA ALA A 266 0.00 -6.19 20.44
C ALA A 266 -0.10 -7.57 19.74
N LEU A 267 0.96 -8.35 19.79
CA LEU A 267 1.03 -9.68 19.18
C LEU A 267 0.29 -10.75 19.98
N ILE A 268 -0.13 -10.46 21.22
CA ILE A 268 -0.91 -11.38 22.03
C ILE A 268 -2.37 -11.33 21.59
N PRO A 269 -3.01 -12.45 21.24
CA PRO A 269 -4.40 -12.50 20.84
C PRO A 269 -5.31 -11.89 21.93
N LYS A 270 -6.22 -11.01 21.53
CA LYS A 270 -7.22 -10.40 22.43
C LYS A 270 -8.49 -11.25 22.49
N GLY A 271 -9.27 -11.06 23.54
CA GLY A 271 -10.56 -11.72 23.72
C GLY A 271 -11.55 -11.43 22.58
N PRO A 272 -12.59 -12.26 22.42
CA PRO A 272 -13.55 -12.13 21.32
C PRO A 272 -14.31 -10.80 21.34
N GLU A 273 -14.59 -10.25 22.51
CA GLU A 273 -15.27 -8.95 22.66
C GLU A 273 -14.41 -7.80 22.16
N THR A 274 -13.13 -7.75 22.58
CA THR A 274 -12.16 -6.76 22.10
C THR A 274 -11.94 -6.87 20.59
N GLN A 275 -11.95 -8.10 20.03
CA GLN A 275 -11.88 -8.29 18.58
C GLN A 275 -13.11 -7.73 17.85
N GLN A 276 -14.31 -7.83 18.44
CA GLN A 276 -15.52 -7.22 17.87
C GLN A 276 -15.42 -5.69 17.89
N VAL A 277 -14.90 -5.08 18.95
CA VAL A 277 -14.64 -3.64 19.01
C VAL A 277 -13.67 -3.21 17.92
N ALA A 278 -12.55 -3.91 17.74
CA ALA A 278 -11.59 -3.62 16.69
C ALA A 278 -12.20 -3.69 15.28
N ARG A 279 -13.09 -4.66 15.03
CA ARG A 279 -13.84 -4.76 13.76
C ARG A 279 -14.82 -3.59 13.59
N ALA A 280 -15.51 -3.17 14.64
CA ALA A 280 -16.43 -2.04 14.62
C ALA A 280 -15.70 -0.70 14.36
N LEU A 281 -14.43 -0.60 14.76
CA LEU A 281 -13.57 0.54 14.42
C LEU A 281 -13.12 0.55 12.94
N GLY A 282 -13.35 -0.52 12.18
CA GLY A 282 -12.87 -0.65 10.81
C GLY A 282 -11.36 -0.92 10.68
N VAL A 283 -10.66 -1.09 11.81
CA VAL A 283 -9.21 -1.31 11.85
C VAL A 283 -8.90 -2.81 11.86
N GLY A 284 -8.84 -3.47 10.78
CA GLY A 284 -8.60 -4.92 10.68
C GLY A 284 -9.24 -5.53 9.45
N ILE A 285 -9.95 -4.70 8.68
CA ILE A 285 -10.52 -5.06 7.38
C ILE A 285 -9.42 -5.10 6.32
N ASP A 286 -8.36 -4.36 6.51
CA ASP A 286 -7.26 -4.16 5.58
C ASP A 286 -6.53 -5.45 5.18
N THR A 287 -6.39 -6.40 6.12
CA THR A 287 -5.78 -7.72 5.81
C THR A 287 -6.64 -8.60 4.91
N LEU A 288 -7.96 -8.40 4.91
CA LEU A 288 -8.88 -9.06 3.98
C LEU A 288 -8.78 -8.50 2.56
N LEU A 289 -8.35 -7.24 2.43
CA LEU A 289 -8.33 -6.48 1.17
C LEU A 289 -6.96 -6.40 0.49
N GLY A 290 -5.93 -7.02 1.06
CA GLY A 290 -4.59 -7.07 0.46
C GLY A 290 -3.71 -5.85 0.76
N ASP A 291 -3.97 -5.12 1.81
CA ASP A 291 -3.39 -3.81 2.15
C ASP A 291 -1.90 -3.84 2.58
N VAL A 292 -1.32 -5.00 2.77
CA VAL A 292 0.14 -5.11 2.92
C VAL A 292 0.86 -4.60 1.66
N ALA A 293 0.22 -4.77 0.49
CA ALA A 293 0.70 -4.21 -0.76
C ALA A 293 0.62 -2.66 -0.77
N ALA A 294 -0.45 -2.08 -0.23
CA ALA A 294 -0.61 -0.62 -0.12
C ALA A 294 0.46 0.02 0.77
N ARG A 295 0.86 -0.64 1.86
CA ARG A 295 1.95 -0.20 2.72
C ARG A 295 3.29 -0.11 1.97
N LEU A 296 3.52 -0.99 1.02
CA LEU A 296 4.73 -1.03 0.21
C LEU A 296 4.63 -0.17 -1.07
N GLY A 297 3.53 0.58 -1.23
CA GLY A 297 3.32 1.49 -2.35
C GLY A 297 2.97 0.82 -3.68
N THR A 298 2.52 -0.43 -3.64
CA THR A 298 2.12 -1.18 -4.83
C THR A 298 0.61 -1.28 -4.94
N ASP A 299 -0.04 -0.24 -5.45
CA ASP A 299 -1.48 -0.24 -5.82
C ASP A 299 -1.76 -1.05 -7.10
N GLU A 300 -0.85 -1.92 -7.49
CA GLU A 300 -0.97 -2.64 -8.74
C GLU A 300 -1.86 -3.86 -8.54
N ALA A 301 -2.96 -3.89 -9.26
CA ALA A 301 -3.84 -5.04 -9.33
C ALA A 301 -3.10 -6.23 -9.97
N LEU A 302 -2.36 -6.96 -9.14
CA LEU A 302 -1.80 -8.24 -9.53
C LEU A 302 -2.94 -9.24 -9.69
N SER A 303 -3.01 -9.91 -10.82
CA SER A 303 -4.05 -10.91 -11.08
C SER A 303 -3.54 -12.35 -10.95
N GLY A 304 -4.43 -13.25 -10.62
CA GLY A 304 -4.21 -14.68 -10.74
C GLY A 304 -3.20 -15.27 -9.73
N ARG A 305 -2.26 -16.10 -10.25
CA ARG A 305 -1.32 -16.88 -9.43
C ARG A 305 -0.32 -16.01 -8.67
N ILE A 306 0.10 -14.90 -9.24
CA ILE A 306 1.09 -14.00 -8.63
C ILE A 306 0.50 -13.30 -7.42
N SER A 307 -0.74 -12.80 -7.50
CA SER A 307 -1.44 -12.21 -6.35
C SER A 307 -1.55 -13.21 -5.20
N ARG A 308 -1.94 -14.46 -5.49
CA ARG A 308 -2.02 -15.52 -4.46
C ARG A 308 -0.66 -15.83 -3.84
N ALA A 309 0.40 -15.90 -4.64
CA ALA A 309 1.76 -16.10 -4.15
C ALA A 309 2.24 -14.95 -3.26
N THR A 310 1.94 -13.71 -3.64
CA THR A 310 2.28 -12.50 -2.87
C THR A 310 1.54 -12.48 -1.53
N ASN A 311 0.26 -12.77 -1.52
CA ASN A 311 -0.54 -12.84 -0.30
C ASN A 311 -0.06 -13.96 0.64
N LEU A 312 0.24 -15.14 0.10
CA LEU A 312 0.83 -16.24 0.87
C LEU A 312 2.18 -15.84 1.47
N PHE A 313 3.03 -15.19 0.69
CA PHE A 313 4.34 -14.73 1.14
C PHE A 313 4.25 -13.76 2.31
N TYR A 314 3.36 -12.75 2.26
CA TYR A 314 3.19 -11.80 3.36
C TYR A 314 2.56 -12.43 4.62
N LYS A 315 1.81 -13.50 4.47
CA LYS A 315 1.38 -14.31 5.63
C LYS A 315 2.56 -15.09 6.22
N LEU A 316 3.36 -15.74 5.36
CA LEU A 316 4.49 -16.56 5.80
C LEU A 316 5.64 -15.73 6.39
N ASN A 317 5.94 -14.54 5.86
CA ASN A 317 6.99 -13.68 6.43
C ASN A 317 6.57 -12.93 7.70
N GLY A 318 5.31 -13.08 8.14
CA GLY A 318 4.77 -12.51 9.37
C GLY A 318 4.36 -11.03 9.28
N LEU A 319 4.61 -10.34 8.14
CA LEU A 319 4.30 -8.92 8.01
C LEU A 319 2.81 -8.62 8.09
N ALA A 320 1.98 -9.48 7.48
CA ALA A 320 0.52 -9.33 7.54
C ALA A 320 0.01 -9.38 8.98
N TYR A 321 0.49 -10.37 9.76
CA TYR A 321 0.12 -10.51 11.17
C TYR A 321 0.61 -9.32 12.02
N TRP A 322 1.86 -8.88 11.81
CA TRP A 322 2.44 -7.71 12.47
C TRP A 322 1.60 -6.46 12.22
N THR A 323 1.34 -6.15 10.94
CA THR A 323 0.60 -4.95 10.54
C THR A 323 -0.81 -4.94 11.13
N ASP A 324 -1.53 -6.07 11.06
CA ASP A 324 -2.87 -6.21 11.60
C ASP A 324 -2.91 -6.06 13.13
N ALA A 325 -1.97 -6.68 13.84
CA ALA A 325 -1.86 -6.58 15.29
C ALA A 325 -1.59 -5.14 15.75
N MET A 326 -0.69 -4.43 15.07
CA MET A 326 -0.36 -3.04 15.35
C MET A 326 -1.55 -2.12 15.06
N LYS A 327 -2.19 -2.25 13.91
CA LYS A 327 -3.38 -1.45 13.55
C LYS A 327 -4.50 -1.63 14.57
N ARG A 328 -4.82 -2.88 14.93
CA ARG A 328 -5.85 -3.16 15.95
C ARG A 328 -5.51 -2.53 17.29
N THR A 329 -4.29 -2.71 17.75
CA THR A 329 -3.85 -2.15 19.04
C THR A 329 -3.93 -0.63 19.04
N SER A 330 -3.45 0.04 17.98
CA SER A 330 -3.52 1.49 17.85
C SER A 330 -4.96 2.00 17.82
N GLY A 331 -5.83 1.36 17.04
CA GLY A 331 -7.25 1.73 16.97
C GLY A 331 -7.97 1.59 18.32
N LEU A 332 -7.72 0.49 19.03
CA LEU A 332 -8.27 0.27 20.37
C LEU A 332 -7.75 1.30 21.38
N MET A 333 -6.45 1.65 21.32
CA MET A 333 -5.87 2.67 22.18
C MET A 333 -6.47 4.05 21.93
N LEU A 334 -6.65 4.43 20.67
CA LEU A 334 -7.29 5.70 20.30
C LEU A 334 -8.75 5.73 20.80
N ALA A 335 -9.51 4.66 20.59
CA ALA A 335 -10.91 4.58 21.00
C ALA A 335 -11.09 4.59 22.52
N SER A 336 -10.21 3.91 23.26
CA SER A 336 -10.25 3.96 24.74
C SER A 336 -9.80 5.33 25.26
N ASN A 337 -8.78 5.95 24.67
CA ASN A 337 -8.33 7.28 25.06
C ASN A 337 -9.41 8.36 24.88
N LEU A 338 -10.22 8.26 23.81
CA LEU A 338 -11.37 9.15 23.66
C LEU A 338 -12.47 8.85 24.67
N ALA A 339 -12.71 7.57 25.00
CA ALA A 339 -13.66 7.18 26.04
C ALA A 339 -13.24 7.73 27.42
N ASP A 340 -11.97 7.61 27.79
CA ASP A 340 -11.40 8.16 29.03
C ASP A 340 -11.48 9.70 29.06
N SER A 341 -11.49 10.33 27.90
CA SER A 341 -11.58 11.78 27.75
C SER A 341 -13.01 12.31 27.69
N ALA A 342 -14.01 11.47 27.62
CA ALA A 342 -15.41 11.83 27.39
C ALA A 342 -16.02 12.74 28.50
N ALA A 343 -15.51 12.64 29.73
CA ALA A 343 -15.93 13.53 30.82
C ALA A 343 -15.50 15.00 30.63
N ARG A 344 -14.55 15.28 29.75
CA ARG A 344 -13.97 16.61 29.53
C ARG A 344 -14.67 17.32 28.38
N ALA A 345 -14.84 18.66 28.50
CA ALA A 345 -15.21 19.48 27.36
C ALA A 345 -14.03 19.64 26.39
N PHE A 346 -14.30 20.01 25.12
CA PHE A 346 -13.24 20.13 24.10
C PHE A 346 -12.07 21.04 24.52
N PRO A 347 -12.29 22.21 25.14
CA PRO A 347 -11.18 23.07 25.59
C PRO A 347 -10.30 22.46 26.69
N ASP A 348 -10.86 21.48 27.46
CA ASP A 348 -10.17 20.82 28.57
C ASP A 348 -9.41 19.55 28.15
N LEU A 349 -9.49 19.19 26.89
CA LEU A 349 -8.70 18.09 26.31
C LEU A 349 -7.21 18.46 26.26
N PRO A 350 -6.31 17.46 26.27
CA PRO A 350 -4.88 17.72 26.03
C PRO A 350 -4.67 18.52 24.74
N PRO A 351 -3.83 19.58 24.74
CA PRO A 351 -3.67 20.46 23.55
C PRO A 351 -3.30 19.72 22.26
N ARG A 352 -2.50 18.64 22.38
CA ARG A 352 -2.15 17.79 21.23
C ARG A 352 -3.35 17.06 20.67
N LEU A 353 -4.21 16.52 21.53
CA LEU A 353 -5.45 15.84 21.12
C LEU A 353 -6.40 16.82 20.44
N GLN A 354 -6.61 18.02 21.03
CA GLN A 354 -7.41 19.08 20.40
C GLN A 354 -6.92 19.40 19.00
N ALA A 355 -5.60 19.64 18.87
CA ALA A 355 -4.99 19.96 17.59
C ALA A 355 -5.12 18.82 16.58
N THR A 356 -5.10 17.56 17.01
CA THR A 356 -5.34 16.40 16.14
C THR A 356 -6.80 16.33 15.71
N LEU A 357 -7.75 16.45 16.63
CA LEU A 357 -9.19 16.38 16.33
C LEU A 357 -9.64 17.50 15.38
N ARG A 358 -9.11 18.73 15.53
CA ARG A 358 -9.38 19.85 14.60
C ARG A 358 -9.03 19.54 13.15
N ARG A 359 -8.04 18.70 12.90
CA ARG A 359 -7.67 18.26 11.53
C ARG A 359 -8.80 17.49 10.83
N TYR A 360 -9.70 16.90 11.61
CA TYR A 360 -10.88 16.17 11.13
C TYR A 360 -12.16 16.98 11.29
N SER A 361 -12.05 18.30 11.56
CA SER A 361 -13.18 19.18 11.85
C SER A 361 -14.05 18.65 13.00
N ILE A 362 -13.39 18.09 14.03
CA ILE A 362 -14.00 17.72 15.30
C ILE A 362 -13.60 18.79 16.30
N GLU A 363 -14.57 19.64 16.66
CA GLU A 363 -14.44 20.72 17.63
C GLU A 363 -15.55 20.62 18.69
N GLY A 364 -15.93 21.73 19.33
CA GLY A 364 -16.84 21.71 20.48
C GLY A 364 -18.12 20.91 20.24
N ALA A 365 -18.90 21.26 19.21
CA ALA A 365 -20.20 20.63 18.96
C ALA A 365 -20.06 19.15 18.54
N GLU A 366 -19.12 18.84 17.64
CA GLU A 366 -18.86 17.46 17.23
C GLU A 366 -18.32 16.63 18.40
N TRP A 367 -17.42 17.22 19.22
CA TRP A 367 -16.90 16.54 20.40
C TRP A 367 -18.02 16.27 21.43
N ASP A 368 -18.94 17.20 21.63
CA ASP A 368 -20.07 17.01 22.52
C ASP A 368 -20.99 15.88 22.04
N ALA A 369 -21.22 15.76 20.73
CA ALA A 369 -21.95 14.64 20.15
C ALA A 369 -21.20 13.29 20.31
N ILE A 370 -19.89 13.28 20.14
CA ILE A 370 -19.05 12.08 20.30
C ILE A 370 -19.02 11.63 21.76
N ARG A 371 -18.74 12.51 22.72
CA ARG A 371 -18.62 12.16 24.13
C ARG A 371 -19.94 11.77 24.77
N ALA A 372 -21.08 12.21 24.22
CA ALA A 372 -22.41 11.84 24.64
C ALA A 372 -22.85 10.45 24.08
N ALA A 373 -22.14 9.91 23.10
CA ALA A 373 -22.47 8.63 22.51
C ALA A 373 -22.27 7.47 23.52
N PRO A 374 -23.09 6.41 23.45
CA PRO A 374 -22.93 5.24 24.27
C PRO A 374 -21.55 4.58 24.08
N GLN A 375 -20.86 4.36 25.20
CA GLN A 375 -19.57 3.68 25.18
C GLN A 375 -19.76 2.16 25.19
N ARG A 376 -18.98 1.45 24.39
CA ARG A 376 -18.97 -0.01 24.40
C ARG A 376 -17.86 -0.51 25.33
N THR A 377 -18.20 -1.35 26.29
CA THR A 377 -17.21 -1.96 27.19
C THR A 377 -16.86 -3.37 26.69
N ALA A 378 -15.56 -3.67 26.66
CA ALA A 378 -15.03 -5.00 26.38
C ALA A 378 -13.79 -5.24 27.25
N ASP A 379 -13.69 -6.41 27.85
CA ASP A 379 -12.59 -6.79 28.75
C ASP A 379 -12.26 -5.69 29.81
N GLY A 380 -13.31 -5.05 30.36
CA GLY A 380 -13.18 -3.99 31.38
C GLY A 380 -12.70 -2.62 30.85
N THR A 381 -12.53 -2.44 29.56
CA THR A 381 -12.12 -1.18 28.93
C THR A 381 -13.28 -0.59 28.14
N ALA A 382 -13.52 0.72 28.27
CA ALA A 382 -14.54 1.45 27.53
C ALA A 382 -13.96 1.98 26.20
N TYR A 383 -14.80 2.02 25.17
CA TYR A 383 -14.45 2.46 23.82
C TYR A 383 -15.54 3.34 23.23
N LEU A 384 -15.16 4.45 22.59
CA LEU A 384 -16.04 5.26 21.76
C LEU A 384 -15.99 4.79 20.32
N LEU A 385 -17.15 4.42 19.76
CA LEU A 385 -17.25 3.86 18.41
C LEU A 385 -18.01 4.81 17.48
N PRO A 386 -17.60 4.95 16.21
CA PRO A 386 -18.31 5.81 15.26
C PRO A 386 -19.79 5.40 15.07
N GLU A 387 -20.09 4.12 15.10
CA GLU A 387 -21.46 3.59 14.92
C GLU A 387 -22.43 3.99 16.05
N ALA A 388 -21.91 4.39 17.22
CA ALA A 388 -22.70 4.84 18.36
C ALA A 388 -23.04 6.34 18.31
N VAL A 389 -22.39 7.11 17.44
CA VAL A 389 -22.64 8.56 17.29
C VAL A 389 -23.88 8.79 16.44
N ALA A 390 -24.88 9.50 16.99
CA ALA A 390 -26.17 9.67 16.34
C ALA A 390 -26.09 10.53 15.06
N ASP A 391 -25.28 11.59 15.07
CA ASP A 391 -25.04 12.41 13.89
C ASP A 391 -24.11 11.71 12.91
N ALA A 392 -24.64 11.39 11.72
CA ALA A 392 -23.92 10.65 10.69
C ALA A 392 -22.70 11.38 10.12
N ASP A 393 -22.67 12.72 10.15
CA ASP A 393 -21.51 13.50 9.70
C ASP A 393 -20.38 13.42 10.71
N THR A 394 -20.70 13.65 11.98
CA THR A 394 -19.76 13.50 13.10
C THR A 394 -19.24 12.06 13.22
N ALA A 395 -20.10 11.05 13.01
CA ALA A 395 -19.71 9.65 12.98
C ALA A 395 -18.66 9.40 11.87
N ARG A 396 -18.84 9.97 10.67
CA ARG A 396 -17.86 9.88 9.57
C ARG A 396 -16.54 10.58 9.89
N LYS A 397 -16.59 11.77 10.52
CA LYS A 397 -15.38 12.49 10.99
C LYS A 397 -14.60 11.66 12.00
N LEU A 398 -15.29 11.02 12.95
CA LEU A 398 -14.67 10.13 13.94
C LEU A 398 -14.06 8.87 13.28
N ALA A 399 -14.77 8.25 12.34
CA ALA A 399 -14.25 7.11 11.58
C ALA A 399 -13.01 7.49 10.76
N ALA A 400 -13.02 8.65 10.11
CA ALA A 400 -11.86 9.19 9.37
C ALA A 400 -10.66 9.44 10.29
N TYR A 401 -10.90 9.98 11.48
CA TYR A 401 -9.85 10.17 12.50
C TYR A 401 -9.20 8.84 12.87
N TYR A 402 -9.96 7.80 13.22
CA TYR A 402 -9.38 6.50 13.56
C TYR A 402 -8.61 5.89 12.39
N ALA A 403 -9.22 5.85 11.21
CA ALA A 403 -8.61 5.26 10.03
C ALA A 403 -7.29 5.95 9.65
N ASP A 404 -7.26 7.28 9.62
CA ASP A 404 -6.07 8.02 9.22
C ASP A 404 -4.98 7.99 10.28
N GLN A 405 -5.32 8.10 11.58
CA GLN A 405 -4.33 8.01 12.66
C GLN A 405 -3.69 6.62 12.70
N VAL A 406 -4.46 5.55 12.55
CA VAL A 406 -3.91 4.19 12.50
C VAL A 406 -2.98 4.01 11.29
N ARG A 407 -3.37 4.50 10.10
CA ARG A 407 -2.51 4.50 8.90
C ARG A 407 -1.25 5.35 9.08
N GLU A 408 -1.36 6.48 9.78
CA GLU A 408 -0.21 7.33 10.10
C GLU A 408 0.80 6.60 11.01
N GLY A 409 0.32 5.88 12.03
CA GLY A 409 1.15 5.07 12.92
C GLY A 409 1.88 3.92 12.20
N MET A 410 1.30 3.41 11.12
CA MET A 410 1.89 2.34 10.31
C MET A 410 2.71 2.84 9.11
N THR A 411 2.94 4.13 9.00
CA THR A 411 3.69 4.76 7.89
C THR A 411 3.13 4.37 6.50
N GLU A 412 1.80 4.30 6.39
CA GLU A 412 1.17 3.97 5.11
C GLU A 412 1.31 5.11 4.10
N THR A 413 1.54 4.74 2.84
CA THR A 413 1.77 5.66 1.74
C THR A 413 0.51 6.48 1.43
N THR A 414 0.63 7.81 1.42
CA THR A 414 -0.46 8.73 1.05
C THR A 414 -0.57 8.92 -0.46
N ALA A 415 -1.71 9.47 -0.93
CA ALA A 415 -1.88 9.85 -2.32
C ALA A 415 -0.80 10.85 -2.80
N GLY A 416 -0.39 11.79 -1.94
CA GLY A 416 0.70 12.73 -2.24
C GLY A 416 2.04 12.02 -2.44
N VAL A 417 2.38 11.06 -1.59
CA VAL A 417 3.62 10.27 -1.73
C VAL A 417 3.56 9.39 -2.98
N ARG A 418 2.42 8.80 -3.30
CA ARG A 418 2.25 8.03 -4.55
C ARG A 418 2.42 8.91 -5.79
N ALA A 419 1.85 10.12 -5.78
CA ALA A 419 2.05 11.10 -6.84
C ALA A 419 3.52 11.48 -6.99
N MET A 420 4.23 11.74 -5.88
CA MET A 420 5.69 11.98 -5.90
C MET A 420 6.46 10.78 -6.47
N ALA A 421 6.16 9.56 -6.02
CA ALA A 421 6.85 8.36 -6.45
C ALA A 421 6.63 8.02 -7.92
N SER A 422 5.49 8.41 -8.50
CA SER A 422 5.21 8.22 -9.92
C SER A 422 5.90 9.26 -10.81
N LEU A 423 6.41 10.35 -10.25
CA LEU A 423 6.96 11.52 -10.98
C LEU A 423 6.02 12.00 -12.10
N GLY A 424 4.70 11.79 -11.94
CA GLY A 424 3.70 12.11 -12.96
C GLY A 424 3.73 11.22 -14.21
N THR A 425 4.42 10.09 -14.18
CA THR A 425 4.46 9.14 -15.29
C THR A 425 3.29 8.17 -15.24
N GLN A 426 2.77 7.81 -16.42
CA GLN A 426 1.66 6.86 -16.54
C GLN A 426 2.14 5.41 -16.47
N ALA A 427 1.38 4.55 -15.76
CA ALA A 427 1.60 3.11 -15.76
C ALA A 427 1.49 2.53 -17.18
N GLY A 428 2.24 1.44 -17.46
CA GLY A 428 2.19 0.81 -18.78
C GLY A 428 2.80 1.65 -19.90
N THR A 429 3.64 2.62 -19.57
CA THR A 429 4.57 3.27 -20.50
C THR A 429 6.00 2.88 -20.14
N PRO A 430 6.96 2.84 -21.09
CA PRO A 430 8.36 2.49 -20.76
C PRO A 430 8.96 3.38 -19.66
N ALA A 431 8.76 4.69 -19.73
CA ALA A 431 9.20 5.63 -18.71
C ALA A 431 8.49 5.39 -17.36
N GLY A 432 7.18 5.13 -17.40
CA GLY A 432 6.40 4.87 -16.20
C GLY A 432 6.81 3.58 -15.48
N GLU A 433 7.07 2.51 -16.21
CA GLU A 433 7.54 1.25 -15.61
C GLU A 433 8.96 1.37 -15.06
N LEU A 434 9.86 2.09 -15.77
CA LEU A 434 11.20 2.38 -15.27
C LEU A 434 11.16 3.18 -13.95
N VAL A 435 10.36 4.25 -13.90
CA VAL A 435 10.18 5.05 -12.67
C VAL A 435 9.67 4.20 -11.54
N ARG A 436 8.65 3.37 -11.77
CA ARG A 436 8.08 2.46 -10.73
C ARG A 436 9.09 1.43 -10.22
N LEU A 437 9.94 0.91 -11.11
CA LEU A 437 11.04 0.02 -10.71
C LEU A 437 12.10 0.73 -9.86
N LEU A 438 12.49 1.96 -10.24
CA LEU A 438 13.47 2.77 -9.50
C LEU A 438 12.92 3.27 -8.16
N MET A 439 11.63 3.55 -8.09
CA MET A 439 10.97 4.05 -6.87
C MET A 439 10.46 2.93 -5.96
N GLN A 440 10.61 1.67 -6.37
CA GLN A 440 10.22 0.53 -5.55
C GLN A 440 10.92 0.57 -4.19
N PHE A 441 10.13 0.43 -3.10
CA PHE A 441 10.52 0.55 -1.69
C PHE A 441 10.92 1.95 -1.19
N LYS A 442 11.07 2.97 -2.05
CA LYS A 442 11.39 4.35 -1.63
C LYS A 442 10.18 5.08 -1.06
N THR A 443 8.97 4.64 -1.39
CA THR A 443 7.73 5.25 -0.89
C THR A 443 7.66 5.24 0.64
N PHE A 444 8.15 4.19 1.30
CA PHE A 444 8.24 4.14 2.75
C PHE A 444 9.09 5.28 3.31
N THR A 445 10.29 5.47 2.79
CA THR A 445 11.20 6.55 3.20
C THR A 445 10.57 7.92 3.00
N ILE A 446 9.95 8.14 1.84
CA ILE A 446 9.27 9.42 1.54
C ILE A 446 8.10 9.64 2.52
N THR A 447 7.33 8.59 2.83
CA THR A 447 6.21 8.67 3.78
C THR A 447 6.72 8.99 5.19
N TYR A 448 7.75 8.32 5.66
CA TYR A 448 8.36 8.60 6.96
C TYR A 448 8.85 10.05 7.06
N MET A 449 9.58 10.53 6.05
CA MET A 449 10.08 11.91 6.02
C MET A 449 8.96 12.95 5.96
N THR A 450 7.92 12.71 5.18
CA THR A 450 6.85 13.68 4.97
C THR A 450 5.76 13.64 6.04
N ARG A 451 5.45 12.48 6.61
CA ARG A 451 4.43 12.32 7.66
C ARG A 451 5.04 12.31 9.05
N SER A 452 5.88 11.32 9.37
CA SER A 452 6.35 11.10 10.73
C SER A 452 7.31 12.20 11.19
N LEU A 453 8.41 12.42 10.48
CA LEU A 453 9.30 13.54 10.76
C LEU A 453 8.64 14.89 10.49
N GLY A 454 7.99 15.04 9.34
CA GLY A 454 7.34 16.30 8.95
C GLY A 454 6.30 16.78 9.95
N ARG A 455 5.71 15.89 10.74
CA ARG A 455 4.77 16.26 11.82
C ARG A 455 5.45 16.99 12.97
N GLU A 456 6.67 16.60 13.33
CA GLU A 456 7.42 17.21 14.42
C GLU A 456 7.91 18.64 14.06
N PHE A 457 7.93 18.99 12.75
CA PHE A 457 8.36 20.32 12.26
C PHE A 457 7.23 21.28 11.89
N ARG A 458 5.98 20.81 11.71
CA ARG A 458 4.90 21.61 11.09
C ARG A 458 3.91 22.24 12.07
N ARG A 459 4.01 21.97 13.36
CA ARG A 459 3.09 22.53 14.36
C ARG A 459 3.78 23.64 15.15
N ASP A 460 3.24 24.82 15.15
CA ASP A 460 3.59 25.97 16.02
C ASP A 460 5.07 26.08 16.46
N GLY A 461 5.97 25.51 15.67
CA GLY A 461 7.38 25.35 15.94
C GLY A 461 7.88 23.89 15.85
N ILE A 462 9.10 23.64 16.33
CA ILE A 462 9.72 22.31 16.36
C ILE A 462 9.37 21.64 17.69
N ASP A 463 8.71 20.48 17.67
CA ASP A 463 8.62 19.61 18.86
C ASP A 463 9.94 18.86 19.06
N ALA A 464 10.91 19.54 19.70
CA ALA A 464 12.24 18.99 19.92
C ALA A 464 12.22 17.68 20.71
N GLY A 465 11.33 17.54 21.70
CA GLY A 465 11.16 16.31 22.47
C GLY A 465 10.60 15.15 21.64
N GLY A 466 9.64 15.43 20.75
CA GLY A 466 9.11 14.43 19.80
C GLY A 466 10.14 14.00 18.78
N LEU A 467 10.88 14.94 18.23
CA LEU A 467 11.95 14.69 17.27
C LEU A 467 13.09 13.84 17.91
N ALA A 468 13.54 14.22 19.10
CA ALA A 468 14.56 13.48 19.83
C ALA A 468 14.12 12.05 20.15
N HIS A 469 12.86 11.87 20.63
CA HIS A 469 12.27 10.57 20.85
C HIS A 469 12.25 9.73 19.56
N LEU A 470 11.73 10.30 18.46
CA LEU A 470 11.58 9.58 17.20
C LEU A 470 12.95 9.12 16.67
N ILE A 471 13.97 10.00 16.67
CA ILE A 471 15.33 9.66 16.21
C ILE A 471 15.94 8.61 17.13
N ALA A 472 15.92 8.78 18.44
CA ALA A 472 16.56 7.86 19.39
C ALA A 472 15.89 6.48 19.36
N ALA A 473 14.56 6.44 19.42
CA ALA A 473 13.80 5.19 19.46
C ALA A 473 13.90 4.42 18.13
N THR A 474 13.79 5.09 16.98
CA THR A 474 13.95 4.43 15.67
C THR A 474 15.39 3.93 15.49
N THR A 475 16.41 4.65 15.97
CA THR A 475 17.81 4.19 15.94
C THR A 475 18.00 2.94 16.80
N ALA A 476 17.50 2.93 18.03
CA ALA A 476 17.61 1.77 18.93
C ALA A 476 16.89 0.54 18.34
N LEU A 477 15.66 0.72 17.82
CA LEU A 477 14.91 -0.36 17.18
C LEU A 477 15.52 -0.77 15.84
N GLY A 478 16.16 0.14 15.13
CA GLY A 478 16.96 -0.15 13.92
C GLY A 478 18.16 -1.04 14.24
N TYR A 479 18.88 -0.75 15.33
CA TYR A 479 19.97 -1.61 15.82
C TYR A 479 19.44 -3.01 16.20
N LEU A 480 18.33 -3.08 16.93
CA LEU A 480 17.69 -4.36 17.28
C LEU A 480 17.28 -5.15 16.02
N SER A 481 16.70 -4.48 15.02
CA SER A 481 16.36 -5.09 13.73
C SER A 481 17.59 -5.69 13.04
N MET A 482 18.70 -4.94 12.99
CA MET A 482 19.97 -5.41 12.41
C MET A 482 20.51 -6.63 13.16
N THR A 483 20.54 -6.57 14.48
CA THR A 483 21.00 -7.65 15.35
C THR A 483 20.19 -8.93 15.15
N LEU A 484 18.85 -8.83 15.14
CA LEU A 484 17.98 -9.98 14.90
C LEU A 484 18.18 -10.59 13.50
N LYS A 485 18.42 -9.77 12.49
CA LYS A 485 18.74 -10.25 11.13
C LYS A 485 20.10 -10.92 11.06
N ASP A 486 21.10 -10.41 11.78
CA ASP A 486 22.40 -11.04 11.87
C ASP A 486 22.31 -12.41 12.58
N LEU A 487 21.58 -12.48 13.70
CA LEU A 487 21.29 -13.74 14.42
C LEU A 487 20.55 -14.74 13.54
N ALA A 488 19.53 -14.30 12.78
CA ALA A 488 18.80 -15.13 11.84
C ALA A 488 19.65 -15.65 10.66
N LYS A 489 20.86 -15.12 10.46
CA LYS A 489 21.86 -15.57 9.48
C LYS A 489 23.02 -16.35 10.10
N GLY A 490 22.91 -16.74 11.37
CA GLY A 490 23.95 -17.48 12.08
C GLY A 490 25.13 -16.63 12.53
N ARG A 491 24.99 -15.29 12.56
CA ARG A 491 26.04 -14.35 12.96
C ARG A 491 25.80 -13.84 14.37
N ASN A 492 26.89 -13.61 15.11
CA ASN A 492 26.85 -12.90 16.37
C ASN A 492 26.55 -11.40 16.14
N PRO A 493 26.08 -10.65 17.15
CA PRO A 493 25.97 -9.20 17.06
C PRO A 493 27.28 -8.54 16.63
N ARG A 494 27.19 -7.35 16.05
CA ARG A 494 28.36 -6.55 15.63
C ARG A 494 29.06 -5.99 16.86
N GLU A 495 30.36 -6.13 16.93
CA GLU A 495 31.20 -5.67 18.05
C GLU A 495 32.18 -4.62 17.54
N PRO A 496 31.82 -3.31 17.56
CA PRO A 496 32.72 -2.26 17.12
C PRO A 496 33.93 -2.19 18.08
N ASP A 497 35.12 -2.12 17.51
CA ASP A 497 36.40 -2.13 18.23
C ASP A 497 37.03 -0.75 18.35
N ASP A 498 36.57 0.23 17.59
CA ASP A 498 37.02 1.62 17.63
C ASP A 498 35.86 2.63 17.49
N ALA A 499 36.14 3.91 17.71
CA ALA A 499 35.15 4.98 17.62
C ALA A 499 34.58 5.13 16.19
N ALA A 500 35.35 4.83 15.15
CA ALA A 500 34.90 4.94 13.76
C ALA A 500 33.95 3.80 13.43
N SER A 501 34.19 2.57 13.85
CA SER A 501 33.30 1.42 13.68
C SER A 501 32.01 1.58 14.51
N TYR A 502 32.13 2.15 15.73
CA TYR A 502 30.94 2.52 16.52
C TYR A 502 30.07 3.57 15.80
N GLY A 503 30.70 4.63 15.27
CA GLY A 503 29.98 5.64 14.47
C GLY A 503 29.30 5.05 13.24
N LYS A 504 29.94 4.13 12.53
CA LYS A 504 29.35 3.40 11.40
C LYS A 504 28.16 2.53 11.84
N LEU A 505 28.25 1.86 12.98
CA LEU A 505 27.16 1.05 13.53
C LEU A 505 25.94 1.90 13.87
N VAL A 506 26.14 3.04 14.55
CA VAL A 506 25.05 3.99 14.87
C VAL A 506 24.43 4.55 13.60
N ALA A 507 25.24 4.98 12.62
CA ALA A 507 24.73 5.47 11.34
C ALA A 507 23.93 4.39 10.59
N ALA A 508 24.40 3.14 10.60
CA ALA A 508 23.68 2.02 10.01
C ALA A 508 22.34 1.76 10.74
N ALA A 509 22.33 1.84 12.07
CA ALA A 509 21.12 1.70 12.88
C ALA A 509 20.12 2.84 12.62
N MET A 510 20.58 4.09 12.51
CA MET A 510 19.76 5.24 12.14
C MET A 510 19.12 5.05 10.74
N VAL A 511 19.91 4.62 9.78
CA VAL A 511 19.44 4.36 8.42
C VAL A 511 18.41 3.21 8.42
N GLN A 512 18.66 2.13 9.16
CA GLN A 512 17.77 0.99 9.27
C GLN A 512 16.43 1.36 9.95
N GLY A 513 16.46 2.20 10.97
CA GLY A 513 15.31 2.59 11.78
C GLY A 513 14.67 3.90 11.33
N GLY A 514 15.44 4.83 10.81
CA GLY A 514 15.08 6.23 10.63
C GLY A 514 14.63 6.61 9.22
N GLY A 515 13.74 5.86 8.59
CA GLY A 515 13.14 6.26 7.32
C GLY A 515 13.80 5.68 6.07
N LEU A 516 14.96 5.05 6.20
CA LEU A 516 15.50 4.19 5.16
C LEU A 516 15.23 2.70 5.43
N GLY A 517 14.44 2.36 6.43
CA GLY A 517 14.18 1.05 6.99
C GLY A 517 14.30 -0.14 6.03
N ILE A 518 13.29 -0.40 5.22
CA ILE A 518 13.35 -1.42 4.16
C ILE A 518 14.47 -1.10 3.16
N TYR A 519 14.71 0.18 2.89
CA TYR A 519 15.78 0.63 2.01
C TYR A 519 17.17 0.44 2.64
N GLY A 520 17.28 0.57 3.97
CA GLY A 520 18.48 0.21 4.72
C GLY A 520 18.86 -1.25 4.56
N ASP A 521 17.89 -2.15 4.41
CA ASP A 521 18.13 -3.56 4.09
C ASP A 521 18.86 -3.75 2.77
N PHE A 522 18.60 -2.89 1.79
CA PHE A 522 19.33 -2.88 0.52
C PHE A 522 20.68 -2.18 0.63
N LEU A 523 20.79 -1.14 1.47
CA LEU A 523 22.05 -0.44 1.71
C LEU A 523 23.09 -1.30 2.44
N PHE A 524 22.66 -2.01 3.47
CA PHE A 524 23.54 -2.76 4.37
C PHE A 524 23.38 -4.27 4.27
N GLY A 525 22.43 -4.75 3.46
CA GLY A 525 22.20 -6.15 3.16
C GLY A 525 23.12 -6.72 2.08
N GLU A 526 22.68 -7.79 1.47
CA GLU A 526 23.46 -8.52 0.45
C GLU A 526 23.78 -7.72 -0.83
N ALA A 527 23.05 -6.62 -1.11
CA ALA A 527 23.33 -5.76 -2.25
C ALA A 527 24.71 -5.07 -2.16
N ASN A 528 25.16 -4.74 -0.95
CA ASN A 528 26.54 -4.24 -0.72
C ASN A 528 27.63 -5.31 -0.90
N ARG A 529 27.27 -6.58 -0.95
CA ARG A 529 28.21 -7.66 -1.31
C ARG A 529 28.70 -7.60 -2.75
N VAL A 530 28.09 -6.78 -3.58
CA VAL A 530 28.31 -6.73 -5.03
C VAL A 530 29.19 -5.54 -5.43
N GLY A 531 29.64 -4.68 -4.49
CA GLY A 531 30.53 -3.57 -4.82
C GLY A 531 29.86 -2.41 -5.57
N GLY A 532 28.54 -2.39 -5.66
CA GLY A 532 27.78 -1.26 -6.16
C GLY A 532 27.88 -0.10 -5.18
N GLY A 533 28.56 0.97 -5.57
CA GLY A 533 28.68 2.18 -4.75
C GLY A 533 27.33 2.86 -4.52
N PHE A 534 27.34 4.00 -3.83
CA PHE A 534 26.19 4.83 -3.50
C PHE A 534 25.16 5.00 -4.65
N ILE A 535 25.63 5.04 -5.91
CA ILE A 535 24.79 5.13 -7.11
C ILE A 535 23.96 3.84 -7.32
N GLY A 536 24.54 2.66 -7.13
CA GLY A 536 23.80 1.39 -7.24
C GLY A 536 22.70 1.25 -6.18
N THR A 537 22.93 1.82 -5.01
CA THR A 537 21.95 1.87 -3.92
C THR A 537 20.78 2.82 -4.21
N LEU A 538 21.07 3.99 -4.77
CA LEU A 538 20.03 4.94 -5.21
C LEU A 538 19.17 4.39 -6.35
N ALA A 539 19.72 3.52 -7.17
CA ALA A 539 19.01 2.91 -8.30
C ALA A 539 18.07 1.76 -7.92
N GLY A 540 18.04 1.34 -6.64
CA GLY A 540 17.09 0.37 -6.11
C GLY A 540 17.42 -1.09 -6.44
N PRO A 541 16.54 -2.06 -6.04
CA PRO A 541 16.81 -3.49 -6.16
C PRO A 541 16.94 -3.98 -7.60
N THR A 542 16.34 -3.27 -8.54
CA THR A 542 16.43 -3.58 -9.98
C THR A 542 17.85 -3.38 -10.52
N ALA A 543 18.55 -2.33 -10.07
CA ALA A 543 19.94 -2.08 -10.49
C ALA A 543 20.87 -3.19 -9.97
N GLY A 544 20.70 -3.63 -8.71
CA GLY A 544 21.43 -4.78 -8.18
C GLY A 544 21.15 -6.08 -8.94
N SER A 545 19.95 -6.26 -9.45
CA SER A 545 19.59 -7.41 -10.30
C SER A 545 20.25 -7.32 -11.66
N ILE A 546 20.27 -6.13 -12.29
CA ILE A 546 20.96 -5.89 -13.58
C ILE A 546 22.47 -6.12 -13.42
N GLU A 547 23.07 -5.58 -12.37
CA GLU A 547 24.49 -5.78 -12.06
C GLU A 547 24.81 -7.28 -11.84
N GLY A 548 23.95 -8.02 -11.17
CA GLY A 548 24.08 -9.47 -11.01
C GLY A 548 24.07 -10.21 -12.34
N VAL A 549 23.18 -9.83 -13.26
CA VAL A 549 23.14 -10.39 -14.62
C VAL A 549 24.41 -10.01 -15.41
N GLN A 550 24.86 -8.76 -15.32
CA GLN A 550 26.11 -8.33 -15.97
C GLN A 550 27.32 -9.12 -15.47
N LYS A 551 27.44 -9.35 -14.14
CA LYS A 551 28.50 -10.18 -13.57
C LYS A 551 28.44 -11.62 -14.02
N LEU A 552 27.25 -12.19 -14.14
CA LEU A 552 27.08 -13.53 -14.69
C LEU A 552 27.53 -13.58 -16.16
N LEU A 553 27.18 -12.57 -16.97
CA LEU A 553 27.58 -12.50 -18.37
C LEU A 553 29.09 -12.30 -18.54
N SER A 554 29.75 -11.45 -17.71
CA SER A 554 31.21 -11.29 -17.78
C SER A 554 31.93 -12.55 -17.29
N ALA A 555 31.41 -13.21 -16.24
CA ALA A 555 31.94 -14.49 -15.78
C ALA A 555 31.79 -15.60 -16.84
N ALA A 556 30.69 -15.61 -17.59
CA ALA A 556 30.48 -16.55 -18.71
C ALA A 556 31.45 -16.27 -19.90
N ARG A 557 31.98 -15.06 -19.99
CA ARG A 557 33.03 -14.69 -20.96
C ARG A 557 34.46 -14.99 -20.50
N GLY A 558 34.62 -15.60 -19.33
CA GLY A 558 35.93 -15.98 -18.78
C GLY A 558 36.51 -15.01 -17.74
N GLU A 559 35.77 -13.93 -17.36
CA GLU A 559 36.21 -12.93 -16.39
C GLU A 559 35.82 -13.26 -14.96
N GLY A 560 35.55 -14.54 -14.65
CA GLY A 560 35.13 -14.97 -13.30
C GLY A 560 34.54 -16.38 -13.26
N ASN A 561 33.88 -16.70 -12.13
CA ASN A 561 33.26 -17.99 -11.93
C ASN A 561 31.74 -17.94 -12.24
N ALA A 562 31.38 -18.36 -13.45
CA ALA A 562 30.00 -18.33 -13.93
C ALA A 562 29.04 -19.17 -13.07
N ALA A 563 29.49 -20.34 -12.58
CA ALA A 563 28.66 -21.21 -11.73
C ALA A 563 28.34 -20.54 -10.38
N ALA A 564 29.34 -19.92 -9.76
CA ALA A 564 29.16 -19.21 -8.50
C ALA A 564 28.21 -17.99 -8.65
N GLU A 565 28.34 -17.22 -9.74
CA GLU A 565 27.47 -16.09 -10.04
C GLU A 565 26.04 -16.54 -10.38
N ALA A 566 25.88 -17.65 -11.11
CA ALA A 566 24.56 -18.23 -11.39
C ALA A 566 23.85 -18.70 -10.12
N ILE A 567 24.56 -19.40 -9.19
CA ILE A 567 24.02 -19.82 -7.91
C ILE A 567 23.61 -18.59 -7.09
N ARG A 568 24.46 -17.56 -7.01
CA ARG A 568 24.18 -16.34 -6.25
C ARG A 568 22.96 -15.60 -6.81
N LEU A 569 22.89 -15.44 -8.13
CA LEU A 569 21.77 -14.78 -8.79
C LEU A 569 20.48 -15.60 -8.60
N GLY A 570 20.54 -16.90 -8.80
CA GLY A 570 19.40 -17.81 -8.62
C GLY A 570 18.84 -17.75 -7.21
N VAL A 571 19.70 -17.97 -6.20
CA VAL A 571 19.29 -17.89 -4.78
C VAL A 571 18.75 -16.51 -4.40
N GLY A 572 19.37 -15.44 -4.93
CA GLY A 572 18.95 -14.05 -4.64
C GLY A 572 17.61 -13.65 -5.29
N HIS A 573 17.13 -14.41 -6.27
CA HIS A 573 15.89 -14.10 -7.02
C HIS A 573 14.83 -15.21 -6.90
N THR A 574 15.12 -16.31 -6.19
CA THR A 574 14.13 -17.36 -5.96
C THR A 574 13.15 -16.93 -4.87
N PRO A 575 11.84 -16.87 -5.18
CA PRO A 575 10.82 -16.57 -4.19
C PRO A 575 10.87 -17.53 -2.98
N PHE A 576 10.50 -17.03 -1.80
CA PHE A 576 10.41 -17.78 -0.54
C PHE A 576 11.74 -18.26 0.07
N VAL A 577 12.83 -18.34 -0.67
CA VAL A 577 14.15 -18.77 -0.17
C VAL A 577 14.68 -17.81 0.89
N ASN A 578 14.32 -16.52 0.81
CA ASN A 578 14.78 -15.48 1.72
C ASN A 578 13.89 -15.27 2.96
N LEU A 579 12.92 -16.14 3.24
CA LEU A 579 12.17 -16.12 4.50
C LEU A 579 13.16 -16.26 5.66
N PHE A 580 13.14 -15.31 6.61
CA PHE A 580 14.20 -15.16 7.63
C PHE A 580 14.43 -16.42 8.46
N TYR A 581 13.39 -17.19 8.75
CA TYR A 581 13.46 -18.44 9.50
C TYR A 581 13.87 -19.64 8.62
N ALA A 582 13.58 -19.61 7.32
CA ALA A 582 13.94 -20.71 6.40
C ALA A 582 15.37 -20.52 5.84
N ARG A 583 15.80 -19.27 5.69
CA ARG A 583 17.09 -18.93 5.07
C ARG A 583 18.27 -19.56 5.76
N PHE A 584 18.31 -19.51 7.09
CA PHE A 584 19.39 -20.11 7.87
C PHE A 584 19.52 -21.61 7.58
N GLY A 585 18.43 -22.35 7.66
CA GLY A 585 18.44 -23.80 7.36
C GLY A 585 18.86 -24.09 5.93
N LEU A 586 18.37 -23.32 4.95
CA LEU A 586 18.73 -23.47 3.54
C LEU A 586 20.20 -23.12 3.27
N ASP A 587 20.73 -22.06 3.90
CA ASP A 587 22.13 -21.68 3.75
C ASP A 587 23.05 -22.80 4.21
N TYR A 588 22.79 -23.39 5.36
CA TYR A 588 23.62 -24.45 5.93
C TYR A 588 23.40 -25.82 5.28
N ALA A 589 22.17 -26.17 4.93
CA ALA A 589 21.88 -27.47 4.34
C ALA A 589 22.34 -27.59 2.88
N VAL A 590 22.18 -26.51 2.09
CA VAL A 590 22.31 -26.59 0.62
C VAL A 590 23.20 -25.47 0.07
N ILE A 591 22.93 -24.21 0.39
CA ILE A 591 23.48 -23.08 -0.36
C ILE A 591 24.98 -22.94 -0.13
N TYR A 592 25.45 -23.07 1.09
CA TYR A 592 26.88 -23.00 1.43
C TYR A 592 27.68 -24.13 0.76
N ARG A 593 27.12 -25.34 0.69
CA ARG A 593 27.72 -26.46 -0.03
C ARG A 593 27.84 -26.19 -1.52
N LEU A 594 26.77 -25.69 -2.14
CA LEU A 594 26.77 -25.32 -3.55
C LEU A 594 27.76 -24.20 -3.87
N GLN A 595 27.85 -23.18 -2.99
CA GLN A 595 28.79 -22.06 -3.16
C GLN A 595 30.25 -22.49 -2.98
N GLU A 596 30.54 -23.35 -2.00
CA GLU A 596 31.89 -23.88 -1.79
C GLU A 596 32.31 -24.80 -2.91
N TRP A 597 31.37 -25.65 -3.42
CA TRP A 597 31.60 -26.50 -4.57
C TRP A 597 31.90 -25.68 -5.85
N ALA A 598 31.10 -24.65 -6.10
CA ALA A 598 31.27 -23.81 -7.29
C ALA A 598 32.49 -22.85 -7.21
N ASN A 599 32.88 -22.46 -6.01
CA ASN A 599 33.98 -21.54 -5.75
C ASN A 599 34.75 -21.95 -4.50
N PRO A 600 35.70 -22.89 -4.61
CA PRO A 600 36.45 -23.40 -3.46
C PRO A 600 37.09 -22.29 -2.62
N GLY A 601 36.96 -22.39 -1.30
CA GLY A 601 37.41 -21.38 -0.33
C GLY A 601 36.44 -20.19 -0.19
N TYR A 602 35.26 -20.22 -0.78
CA TYR A 602 34.25 -19.17 -0.66
C TYR A 602 33.84 -18.91 0.78
N LEU A 603 33.56 -19.95 1.56
CA LEU A 603 33.10 -19.83 2.95
C LEU A 603 34.16 -19.20 3.84
N ARG A 604 35.43 -19.60 3.67
CA ARG A 604 36.55 -19.00 4.40
C ARG A 604 36.70 -17.50 4.10
N ARG A 605 36.62 -17.14 2.83
CA ARG A 605 36.67 -15.72 2.42
C ARG A 605 35.45 -14.94 2.94
N MET A 606 34.29 -15.55 3.02
CA MET A 606 33.08 -14.97 3.57
C MET A 606 33.23 -14.70 5.08
N GLU A 607 33.68 -15.67 5.86
CA GLU A 607 33.92 -15.51 7.30
C GLU A 607 34.95 -14.41 7.59
N GLN A 608 36.06 -14.39 6.82
CA GLN A 608 37.11 -13.36 6.96
C GLN A 608 36.55 -11.97 6.63
N ARG A 609 35.71 -11.84 5.60
CA ARG A 609 35.08 -10.56 5.23
C ARG A 609 34.15 -10.07 6.35
N VAL A 610 33.28 -10.93 6.88
CA VAL A 610 32.34 -10.59 7.95
C VAL A 610 33.11 -10.13 9.19
N LYS A 611 34.23 -10.79 9.54
CA LYS A 611 35.10 -10.38 10.62
C LYS A 611 35.78 -9.04 10.35
N ARG A 612 36.33 -8.84 9.14
CA ARG A 612 37.01 -7.59 8.77
C ARG A 612 36.06 -6.40 8.73
N ASP A 613 34.87 -6.59 8.11
CA ASP A 613 33.96 -5.47 7.79
C ASP A 613 33.10 -5.05 8.99
N ASN A 614 32.78 -5.97 9.92
CA ASN A 614 31.87 -5.71 11.04
C ASN A 614 32.39 -6.25 12.39
N ASN A 615 33.61 -6.72 12.46
CA ASN A 615 34.17 -7.45 13.62
C ASN A 615 33.22 -8.53 14.15
N GLN A 616 32.52 -9.25 13.24
CA GLN A 616 31.52 -10.26 13.55
C GLN A 616 32.11 -11.67 13.41
N THR A 617 31.64 -12.56 14.25
CA THR A 617 31.87 -14.02 14.15
C THR A 617 30.54 -14.73 13.85
N PHE A 618 30.64 -16.02 13.56
CA PHE A 618 29.46 -16.89 13.43
C PHE A 618 29.32 -17.74 14.69
N TRP A 619 28.08 -17.86 15.21
CA TRP A 619 27.80 -18.79 16.31
C TRP A 619 27.75 -20.25 15.81
N LEU A 620 27.52 -20.46 14.51
CA LEU A 620 27.78 -21.71 13.79
C LEU A 620 28.60 -21.37 12.55
N ARG A 621 29.88 -21.77 12.51
CA ARG A 621 30.76 -21.43 11.41
C ARG A 621 30.40 -22.20 10.14
N PRO A 622 30.14 -21.51 9.02
CA PRO A 622 29.84 -22.14 7.75
C PRO A 622 30.90 -23.14 7.29
N THR A 623 32.18 -22.84 7.51
CA THR A 623 33.30 -23.74 7.17
C THR A 623 33.34 -25.02 8.00
N GLU A 624 32.79 -25.03 9.20
CA GLU A 624 32.71 -26.22 10.07
C GLU A 624 31.45 -27.04 9.75
N ALA A 625 30.35 -26.39 9.40
CA ALA A 625 29.07 -27.03 9.12
C ALA A 625 29.01 -27.73 7.74
N VAL A 626 29.90 -27.37 6.81
CA VAL A 626 29.93 -27.93 5.45
C VAL A 626 30.97 -29.07 5.31
N ARG A 627 31.82 -29.23 6.32
CA ARG A 627 32.71 -30.39 6.40
C ARG A 627 31.89 -31.64 6.73
#